data_0288736b693db01ba0a9f7d65c1da936
#
_entry.id   0288736b693db01ba0a9f7d65c1da936
#
_cell.length_a   1.000
_cell.length_b   1.000
_cell.length_c   1.000
_cell.angle_alpha   90.00
_cell.angle_beta   90.00
_cell.angle_gamma   90.00
#
_symmetry.space_group_name_H-M   'P 1'
#
loop_
_entity.id
_entity.type
_entity.pdbx_description
1 polymer ?
#
loop_
_entity_poly.entity_id
_entity_poly.type
_entity_poly.pdbx_seq_one_letter_code
_entity_poly.pdbx_strand_id
1 'polypeptide(L)'
;MYDVQGGYQAVIFDRIQGVKSQVVGEGTHFLVPWLQRAIIYDVRTKPRSISTTTGSKDMQTVSLTLRVLHRPNLGHLPKIYQSLGLDYDERVLPSIGNEILKAVVAQFDAGELITQREIVSSRIREELVKRAREFNIELEDVSITHMTFGREFTHAVEQKQIAQQEAERAKFVVEKAEQEKQAAIIRAEGEAQAAETINNALNKAGAGLIELRRIEASREIAGTLGAARNVTYLPSQQGGSNLLLNVNGL
;
A
#
# COMPACT_ATOMS: atom_id res chain seq x y z
N MET A 1 -26.39 48.71 -6.98
CA MET A 1 -25.89 48.11 -5.75
C MET A 1 -25.85 46.62 -5.95
N TYR A 2 -24.73 45.96 -5.64
CA TYR A 2 -24.55 44.52 -5.73
C TYR A 2 -23.78 44.05 -4.51
N ASP A 3 -24.02 42.83 -4.13
CA ASP A 3 -23.41 42.19 -2.97
C ASP A 3 -22.51 41.05 -3.40
N VAL A 4 -21.29 41.02 -2.82
CA VAL A 4 -20.29 39.97 -3.04
C VAL A 4 -20.18 39.16 -1.75
N GLN A 5 -20.62 37.92 -1.80
CA GLN A 5 -20.60 37.02 -0.65
C GLN A 5 -19.16 36.65 -0.25
N GLY A 6 -18.97 36.23 1.00
CA GLY A 6 -17.68 35.71 1.48
C GLY A 6 -17.20 34.52 0.65
N GLY A 7 -15.91 34.55 0.29
CA GLY A 7 -15.29 33.54 -0.60
C GLY A 7 -15.54 33.78 -2.09
N TYR A 8 -16.09 34.94 -2.45
CA TYR A 8 -16.23 35.38 -3.83
C TYR A 8 -15.51 36.70 -4.03
N GLN A 9 -15.10 36.96 -5.27
CA GLN A 9 -14.57 38.25 -5.71
C GLN A 9 -15.23 38.67 -7.01
N ALA A 10 -15.37 39.97 -7.22
CA ALA A 10 -15.99 40.49 -8.41
C ALA A 10 -14.98 41.23 -9.30
N VAL A 11 -15.07 40.97 -10.59
CA VAL A 11 -14.39 41.72 -11.64
C VAL A 11 -15.42 42.59 -12.35
N ILE A 12 -15.11 43.89 -12.47
CA ILE A 12 -16.02 44.86 -13.10
C ILE A 12 -15.69 44.93 -14.61
N PHE A 13 -16.68 44.63 -15.41
CA PHE A 13 -16.67 44.87 -16.83
C PHE A 13 -17.39 46.19 -17.14
N ASP A 14 -16.67 47.12 -17.77
CA ASP A 14 -17.18 48.42 -18.21
C ASP A 14 -17.36 48.38 -19.74
N ARG A 15 -18.51 48.79 -20.23
CA ARG A 15 -18.80 48.78 -21.68
C ARG A 15 -17.93 49.70 -22.50
N ILE A 16 -17.35 50.75 -21.87
CA ILE A 16 -16.48 51.73 -22.59
C ILE A 16 -15.03 51.38 -22.43
N GLN A 17 -14.58 51.03 -21.21
CA GLN A 17 -13.18 50.81 -20.88
C GLN A 17 -12.78 49.31 -20.90
N GLY A 18 -13.76 48.41 -21.03
CA GLY A 18 -13.50 46.97 -20.95
C GLY A 18 -13.37 46.46 -19.53
N VAL A 19 -12.57 45.43 -19.32
CA VAL A 19 -12.34 44.85 -18.00
C VAL A 19 -11.47 45.72 -17.15
N LYS A 20 -11.99 46.16 -16.01
CA LYS A 20 -11.16 46.93 -15.04
C LYS A 20 -10.14 46.02 -14.37
N SER A 21 -8.93 46.55 -14.15
CA SER A 21 -7.84 45.82 -13.50
C SER A 21 -8.07 45.62 -11.98
N GLN A 22 -8.97 46.40 -11.40
CA GLN A 22 -9.29 46.30 -9.99
C GLN A 22 -10.24 45.13 -9.73
N VAL A 23 -9.87 44.31 -8.76
CA VAL A 23 -10.72 43.24 -8.21
C VAL A 23 -11.43 43.77 -6.98
N VAL A 24 -12.71 43.53 -6.90
CA VAL A 24 -13.56 43.98 -5.80
C VAL A 24 -13.75 42.80 -4.84
N GLY A 25 -13.38 43.01 -3.57
CA GLY A 25 -13.53 42.01 -2.51
C GLY A 25 -14.97 41.83 -2.06
N GLU A 26 -15.14 41.05 -1.00
CA GLU A 26 -16.42 40.79 -0.34
C GLU A 26 -17.04 42.06 0.25
N GLY A 27 -18.35 42.12 0.24
CA GLY A 27 -19.13 43.26 0.76
C GLY A 27 -20.07 43.85 -0.27
N THR A 28 -20.73 44.93 0.11
CA THR A 28 -21.73 45.64 -0.71
C THR A 28 -21.07 46.79 -1.46
N HIS A 29 -21.21 46.79 -2.79
CA HIS A 29 -20.57 47.76 -3.67
C HIS A 29 -21.59 48.46 -4.58
N PHE A 30 -21.23 49.65 -5.01
CA PHE A 30 -22.03 50.40 -5.97
C PHE A 30 -21.56 50.11 -7.41
N LEU A 31 -22.52 50.02 -8.30
CA LEU A 31 -22.30 49.79 -9.71
C LEU A 31 -23.18 50.74 -10.50
N VAL A 32 -22.66 51.29 -11.55
CA VAL A 32 -23.44 52.13 -12.47
C VAL A 32 -24.21 51.21 -13.43
N PRO A 33 -25.53 51.10 -13.25
CA PRO A 33 -26.36 50.27 -14.13
C PRO A 33 -26.22 50.78 -15.57
N TRP A 34 -26.25 49.87 -16.56
CA TRP A 34 -26.11 50.11 -17.98
C TRP A 34 -24.67 50.20 -18.51
N LEU A 35 -23.75 50.81 -17.74
CA LEU A 35 -22.35 50.94 -18.11
C LEU A 35 -21.46 49.79 -17.60
N GLN A 36 -21.76 49.31 -16.40
CA GLN A 36 -20.91 48.35 -15.70
C GLN A 36 -21.67 47.08 -15.34
N ARG A 37 -20.95 45.94 -15.45
CA ARG A 37 -21.44 44.63 -15.04
C ARG A 37 -20.43 43.99 -14.09
N ALA A 38 -20.88 43.57 -12.91
CA ALA A 38 -20.07 42.77 -12.01
C ALA A 38 -20.11 41.29 -12.41
N ILE A 39 -18.93 40.69 -12.48
CA ILE A 39 -18.75 39.27 -12.76
C ILE A 39 -18.16 38.66 -11.50
N ILE A 40 -18.92 37.75 -10.86
CA ILE A 40 -18.57 37.17 -9.58
C ILE A 40 -17.81 35.87 -9.84
N TYR A 41 -16.61 35.76 -9.26
CA TYR A 41 -15.77 34.58 -9.25
C TYR A 41 -15.77 33.93 -7.89
N ASP A 42 -15.91 32.61 -7.86
CA ASP A 42 -15.65 31.80 -6.67
C ASP A 42 -14.13 31.60 -6.53
N VAL A 43 -13.56 32.09 -5.43
CA VAL A 43 -12.12 32.06 -5.17
C VAL A 43 -11.71 30.97 -4.19
N ARG A 44 -12.67 30.17 -3.75
CA ARG A 44 -12.42 29.00 -2.90
C ARG A 44 -11.76 27.87 -3.68
N THR A 45 -10.99 27.08 -2.97
CA THR A 45 -10.39 25.87 -3.54
C THR A 45 -11.45 24.86 -3.95
N LYS A 46 -11.45 24.47 -5.21
CA LYS A 46 -12.37 23.49 -5.79
C LYS A 46 -11.64 22.25 -6.28
N PRO A 47 -12.20 21.06 -6.04
CA PRO A 47 -11.70 19.84 -6.64
C PRO A 47 -12.20 19.68 -8.07
N ARG A 48 -11.29 19.30 -8.99
CA ARG A 48 -11.63 18.90 -10.36
C ARG A 48 -11.03 17.53 -10.64
N SER A 49 -11.84 16.62 -11.19
CA SER A 49 -11.39 15.30 -11.64
C SER A 49 -11.21 15.30 -13.14
N ILE A 50 -10.06 14.82 -13.60
CA ILE A 50 -9.70 14.72 -15.01
C ILE A 50 -9.40 13.26 -15.29
N SER A 51 -10.21 12.62 -16.13
CA SER A 51 -10.00 11.23 -16.55
C SER A 51 -9.46 11.21 -17.96
N THR A 52 -8.38 10.46 -18.16
CA THR A 52 -7.77 10.31 -19.49
C THR A 52 -7.31 8.88 -19.71
N THR A 53 -7.30 8.47 -20.97
CA THR A 53 -6.72 7.19 -21.40
C THR A 53 -5.54 7.48 -22.30
N THR A 54 -4.38 6.90 -22.00
CA THR A 54 -3.13 7.12 -22.72
C THR A 54 -2.34 5.82 -22.83
N GLY A 55 -1.37 5.77 -23.75
CA GLY A 55 -0.40 4.69 -23.84
C GLY A 55 0.82 4.98 -22.97
N SER A 56 1.32 3.95 -22.29
CA SER A 56 2.62 3.97 -21.65
C SER A 56 3.75 3.81 -22.68
N LYS A 57 5.00 3.89 -22.26
CA LYS A 57 6.18 3.72 -23.12
C LYS A 57 6.21 2.34 -23.82
N ASP A 58 5.75 1.31 -23.15
CA ASP A 58 5.60 -0.06 -23.64
C ASP A 58 4.28 -0.30 -24.43
N MET A 59 3.63 0.80 -24.87
CA MET A 59 2.38 0.80 -25.65
C MET A 59 1.18 0.16 -24.94
N GLN A 60 1.22 0.02 -23.62
CA GLN A 60 0.07 -0.45 -22.86
C GLN A 60 -0.94 0.67 -22.62
N THR A 61 -2.20 0.36 -22.81
CA THR A 61 -3.29 1.32 -22.56
C THR A 61 -3.50 1.47 -21.05
N VAL A 62 -3.37 2.70 -20.56
CA VAL A 62 -3.53 3.07 -19.16
C VAL A 62 -4.64 4.12 -19.06
N SER A 63 -5.65 3.86 -18.24
CA SER A 63 -6.68 4.83 -17.88
C SER A 63 -6.37 5.42 -16.52
N LEU A 64 -6.25 6.74 -16.47
CA LEU A 64 -5.85 7.50 -15.30
C LEU A 64 -6.92 8.51 -14.93
N THR A 65 -7.18 8.66 -13.64
CA THR A 65 -8.01 9.73 -13.10
C THR A 65 -7.17 10.56 -12.13
N LEU A 66 -7.04 11.84 -12.47
CA LEU A 66 -6.33 12.83 -11.69
C LEU A 66 -7.34 13.70 -10.93
N ARG A 67 -7.11 13.94 -9.66
CA ARG A 67 -7.84 14.91 -8.87
C ARG A 67 -6.94 16.11 -8.62
N VAL A 68 -7.42 17.29 -9.01
CA VAL A 68 -6.70 18.56 -8.88
C VAL A 68 -7.50 19.48 -7.98
N LEU A 69 -6.87 20.02 -6.94
CA LEU A 69 -7.40 21.09 -6.12
C LEU A 69 -6.85 22.42 -6.67
N HIS A 70 -7.74 23.27 -7.14
CA HIS A 70 -7.35 24.51 -7.79
C HIS A 70 -8.14 25.70 -7.24
N ARG A 71 -7.54 26.87 -7.36
CA ARG A 71 -8.17 28.18 -7.18
C ARG A 71 -7.63 29.17 -8.20
N PRO A 72 -8.39 30.22 -8.54
CA PRO A 72 -7.86 31.27 -9.39
C PRO A 72 -6.92 32.18 -8.61
N ASN A 73 -5.89 32.71 -9.27
CA ASN A 73 -5.03 33.70 -8.63
C ASN A 73 -5.78 35.03 -8.48
N LEU A 74 -5.94 35.48 -7.23
CA LEU A 74 -6.72 36.66 -6.86
C LEU A 74 -6.24 37.94 -7.54
N GLY A 75 -4.92 38.12 -7.70
CA GLY A 75 -4.34 39.31 -8.34
C GLY A 75 -4.55 39.37 -9.85
N HIS A 76 -4.88 38.26 -10.49
CA HIS A 76 -4.94 38.15 -11.96
C HIS A 76 -6.33 37.79 -12.49
N LEU A 77 -7.38 37.86 -11.66
CA LEU A 77 -8.77 37.58 -12.08
C LEU A 77 -9.22 38.36 -13.32
N PRO A 78 -8.90 39.65 -13.50
CA PRO A 78 -9.25 40.36 -14.71
C PRO A 78 -8.62 39.78 -15.97
N LYS A 79 -7.39 39.28 -15.88
CA LYS A 79 -6.70 38.62 -16.99
C LYS A 79 -7.32 37.27 -17.30
N ILE A 80 -7.67 36.50 -16.28
CA ILE A 80 -8.38 35.20 -16.43
C ILE A 80 -9.69 35.43 -17.18
N TYR A 81 -10.44 36.45 -16.80
CA TYR A 81 -11.68 36.78 -17.48
C TYR A 81 -11.51 37.16 -18.94
N GLN A 82 -10.47 37.98 -19.24
CA GLN A 82 -10.18 38.41 -20.62
C GLN A 82 -9.75 37.25 -21.52
N SER A 83 -8.93 36.32 -21.01
CA SER A 83 -8.34 35.25 -21.83
C SER A 83 -9.13 33.95 -21.82
N LEU A 84 -9.75 33.61 -20.70
CA LEU A 84 -10.35 32.28 -20.48
C LEU A 84 -11.86 32.32 -20.23
N GLY A 85 -12.37 33.42 -19.68
CA GLY A 85 -13.78 33.56 -19.29
C GLY A 85 -14.08 32.99 -17.91
N LEU A 86 -15.38 32.74 -17.66
CA LEU A 86 -15.87 32.19 -16.38
C LEU A 86 -15.55 30.70 -16.22
N ASP A 87 -15.61 29.97 -17.33
CA ASP A 87 -15.49 28.50 -17.36
C ASP A 87 -14.05 28.04 -17.54
N TYR A 88 -13.07 28.78 -16.98
CA TYR A 88 -11.65 28.48 -17.13
C TYR A 88 -11.29 27.10 -16.57
N ASP A 89 -11.95 26.66 -15.51
CA ASP A 89 -11.73 25.36 -14.85
C ASP A 89 -12.25 24.18 -15.69
N GLU A 90 -13.34 24.39 -16.46
CA GLU A 90 -13.91 23.34 -17.29
C GLU A 90 -13.19 23.13 -18.62
N ARG A 91 -12.56 24.17 -19.12
CA ARG A 91 -11.91 24.16 -20.46
C ARG A 91 -10.41 23.97 -20.37
N VAL A 92 -9.75 24.73 -19.50
CA VAL A 92 -8.28 24.81 -19.46
C VAL A 92 -7.69 23.67 -18.65
N LEU A 93 -8.21 23.40 -17.47
CA LEU A 93 -7.64 22.35 -16.59
C LEU A 93 -7.67 20.96 -17.23
N PRO A 94 -8.77 20.48 -17.86
CA PRO A 94 -8.75 19.19 -18.54
C PRO A 94 -7.81 19.16 -19.74
N SER A 95 -7.70 20.27 -20.48
CA SER A 95 -6.81 20.35 -21.65
C SER A 95 -5.34 20.20 -21.23
N ILE A 96 -4.90 21.01 -20.26
CA ILE A 96 -3.54 20.97 -19.71
C ILE A 96 -3.27 19.63 -19.02
N GLY A 97 -4.24 19.17 -18.23
CA GLY A 97 -4.14 17.89 -17.51
C GLY A 97 -3.94 16.71 -18.45
N ASN A 98 -4.72 16.65 -19.53
CA ASN A 98 -4.59 15.60 -20.55
C ASN A 98 -3.25 15.67 -21.29
N GLU A 99 -2.80 16.88 -21.64
CA GLU A 99 -1.52 17.09 -22.31
C GLU A 99 -0.36 16.57 -21.45
N ILE A 100 -0.29 17.00 -20.21
CA ILE A 100 0.79 16.63 -19.29
C ILE A 100 0.72 15.16 -18.91
N LEU A 101 -0.48 14.63 -18.62
CA LEU A 101 -0.64 13.22 -18.32
C LEU A 101 -0.14 12.34 -19.47
N LYS A 102 -0.50 12.67 -20.70
CA LYS A 102 0.00 11.95 -21.89
C LYS A 102 1.52 12.05 -22.02
N ALA A 103 2.06 13.24 -21.85
CA ALA A 103 3.51 13.48 -21.98
C ALA A 103 4.33 12.75 -20.90
N VAL A 104 3.88 12.76 -19.66
CA VAL A 104 4.59 12.12 -18.54
C VAL A 104 4.42 10.61 -18.61
N VAL A 105 3.20 10.09 -18.77
CA VAL A 105 2.93 8.64 -18.79
C VAL A 105 3.65 7.94 -19.94
N ALA A 106 3.80 8.58 -21.09
CA ALA A 106 4.56 8.05 -22.22
C ALA A 106 6.06 7.88 -21.95
N GLN A 107 6.60 8.45 -20.86
CA GLN A 107 8.02 8.30 -20.48
C GLN A 107 8.27 7.07 -19.60
N PHE A 108 7.25 6.51 -18.97
CA PHE A 108 7.35 5.40 -18.03
C PHE A 108 6.76 4.12 -18.62
N ASP A 109 7.36 2.98 -18.25
CA ASP A 109 6.78 1.68 -18.54
C ASP A 109 5.59 1.39 -17.60
N ALA A 110 4.64 0.56 -18.05
CA ALA A 110 3.45 0.26 -17.25
C ALA A 110 3.80 -0.36 -15.88
N GLY A 111 4.86 -1.15 -15.80
CA GLY A 111 5.39 -1.70 -14.55
C GLY A 111 5.94 -0.63 -13.61
N GLU A 112 6.62 0.39 -14.14
CA GLU A 112 7.15 1.51 -13.36
C GLU A 112 6.03 2.39 -12.81
N LEU A 113 4.96 2.59 -13.58
CA LEU A 113 3.77 3.34 -13.13
C LEU A 113 3.11 2.70 -11.89
N ILE A 114 3.23 1.38 -11.72
CA ILE A 114 2.72 0.66 -10.54
C ILE A 114 3.70 0.79 -9.37
N THR A 115 4.98 0.52 -9.61
CA THR A 115 6.00 0.44 -8.55
C THR A 115 6.48 1.81 -8.07
N GLN A 116 6.55 2.80 -8.98
CA GLN A 116 7.07 4.14 -8.72
C GLN A 116 5.99 5.23 -8.78
N ARG A 117 4.79 4.89 -8.35
CA ARG A 117 3.61 5.78 -8.41
C ARG A 117 3.86 7.17 -7.81
N GLU A 118 4.62 7.25 -6.72
CA GLU A 118 4.93 8.52 -6.05
C GLU A 118 5.81 9.43 -6.89
N ILE A 119 6.81 8.86 -7.56
CA ILE A 119 7.73 9.61 -8.44
C ILE A 119 6.95 10.17 -9.61
N VAL A 120 6.11 9.34 -10.24
CA VAL A 120 5.26 9.76 -11.35
C VAL A 120 4.27 10.85 -10.92
N SER A 121 3.65 10.70 -9.75
CA SER A 121 2.72 11.70 -9.20
C SER A 121 3.42 13.04 -8.94
N SER A 122 4.62 13.02 -8.37
CA SER A 122 5.42 14.23 -8.14
C SER A 122 5.79 14.91 -9.46
N ARG A 123 6.19 14.14 -10.46
CA ARG A 123 6.53 14.67 -11.79
C ARG A 123 5.33 15.32 -12.47
N ILE A 124 4.16 14.65 -12.42
CA ILE A 124 2.91 15.21 -12.96
C ILE A 124 2.54 16.50 -12.21
N ARG A 125 2.68 16.53 -10.88
CA ARG A 125 2.41 17.72 -10.07
C ARG A 125 3.31 18.90 -10.49
N GLU A 126 4.61 18.69 -10.61
CA GLU A 126 5.57 19.74 -10.98
C GLU A 126 5.23 20.35 -12.34
N GLU A 127 5.02 19.52 -13.35
CA GLU A 127 4.70 19.97 -14.70
C GLU A 127 3.33 20.68 -14.76
N LEU A 128 2.32 20.12 -14.05
CA LEU A 128 0.98 20.74 -13.96
C LEU A 128 1.02 22.10 -13.27
N VAL A 129 1.71 22.22 -12.14
CA VAL A 129 1.83 23.50 -11.42
C VAL A 129 2.52 24.53 -12.29
N LYS A 130 3.60 24.15 -12.98
CA LYS A 130 4.32 25.04 -13.89
C LYS A 130 3.41 25.56 -15.01
N ARG A 131 2.68 24.64 -15.65
CA ARG A 131 1.81 24.98 -16.78
C ARG A 131 0.58 25.77 -16.35
N ALA A 132 -0.04 25.44 -15.22
CA ALA A 132 -1.20 26.15 -14.69
C ALA A 132 -0.89 27.61 -14.31
N ARG A 133 0.32 27.88 -13.84
CA ARG A 133 0.78 29.26 -13.54
C ARG A 133 0.78 30.17 -14.76
N GLU A 134 1.05 29.65 -15.95
CA GLU A 134 0.99 30.43 -17.19
C GLU A 134 -0.43 30.97 -17.47
N PHE A 135 -1.44 30.26 -16.96
CA PHE A 135 -2.86 30.62 -17.06
C PHE A 135 -3.39 31.33 -15.80
N ASN A 136 -2.49 31.71 -14.86
CA ASN A 136 -2.84 32.33 -13.59
C ASN A 136 -3.77 31.47 -12.69
N ILE A 137 -3.68 30.16 -12.81
CA ILE A 137 -4.39 29.20 -11.97
C ILE A 137 -3.41 28.66 -10.94
N GLU A 138 -3.78 28.72 -9.66
CA GLU A 138 -3.03 28.14 -8.56
C GLU A 138 -3.51 26.74 -8.29
N LEU A 139 -2.60 25.77 -8.30
CA LEU A 139 -2.86 24.39 -7.91
C LEU A 139 -2.33 24.17 -6.49
N GLU A 140 -3.20 23.77 -5.60
CA GLU A 140 -2.84 23.46 -4.21
C GLU A 140 -2.40 22.01 -4.06
N ASP A 141 -3.19 21.07 -4.63
CA ASP A 141 -2.86 19.66 -4.60
C ASP A 141 -3.22 18.97 -5.92
N VAL A 142 -2.40 17.96 -6.25
CA VAL A 142 -2.59 17.13 -7.44
C VAL A 142 -2.35 15.68 -7.02
N SER A 143 -3.34 14.83 -7.16
CA SER A 143 -3.26 13.43 -6.79
C SER A 143 -3.86 12.50 -7.84
N ILE A 144 -3.21 11.38 -8.07
CA ILE A 144 -3.73 10.32 -8.93
C ILE A 144 -4.69 9.46 -8.08
N THR A 145 -5.98 9.44 -8.44
CA THR A 145 -7.01 8.69 -7.72
C THR A 145 -7.08 7.24 -8.19
N HIS A 146 -7.28 7.05 -9.47
CA HIS A 146 -7.40 5.74 -10.09
C HIS A 146 -6.42 5.57 -11.24
N MET A 147 -5.88 4.36 -11.33
CA MET A 147 -5.03 3.93 -12.42
C MET A 147 -5.43 2.49 -12.78
N THR A 148 -5.90 2.30 -13.99
CA THR A 148 -6.31 0.99 -14.49
C THR A 148 -5.56 0.67 -15.78
N PHE A 149 -5.11 -0.58 -15.87
CA PHE A 149 -4.37 -1.09 -17.02
C PHE A 149 -5.26 -2.00 -17.87
N GLY A 150 -4.84 -2.28 -19.08
CA GLY A 150 -5.51 -3.26 -19.93
C GLY A 150 -5.58 -4.64 -19.27
N ARG A 151 -6.66 -5.39 -19.54
CA ARG A 151 -6.89 -6.71 -18.91
C ARG A 151 -5.75 -7.70 -19.15
N GLU A 152 -5.20 -7.69 -20.36
CA GLU A 152 -4.10 -8.59 -20.74
C GLU A 152 -2.83 -8.29 -19.93
N PHE A 153 -2.51 -7.02 -19.77
CA PHE A 153 -1.35 -6.60 -18.96
C PHE A 153 -1.55 -6.95 -17.49
N THR A 154 -2.72 -6.68 -16.93
CA THR A 154 -3.03 -7.03 -15.53
C THR A 154 -2.87 -8.52 -15.30
N HIS A 155 -3.40 -9.36 -16.19
CA HIS A 155 -3.26 -10.81 -16.11
C HIS A 155 -1.79 -11.29 -16.23
N ALA A 156 -1.01 -10.68 -17.12
CA ALA A 156 0.40 -11.00 -17.25
C ALA A 156 1.22 -10.63 -16.00
N VAL A 157 0.92 -9.48 -15.38
CA VAL A 157 1.55 -9.05 -14.12
C VAL A 157 1.15 -9.97 -12.97
N GLU A 158 -0.12 -10.36 -12.88
CA GLU A 158 -0.60 -11.32 -11.88
C GLU A 158 0.11 -12.67 -12.02
N GLN A 159 0.22 -13.22 -13.23
CA GLN A 159 0.95 -14.46 -13.48
C GLN A 159 2.42 -14.34 -13.11
N LYS A 160 3.07 -13.24 -13.45
CA LYS A 160 4.47 -12.99 -13.06
C LYS A 160 4.62 -12.94 -11.54
N GLN A 161 3.71 -12.28 -10.82
CA GLN A 161 3.73 -12.22 -9.36
C GLN A 161 3.51 -13.59 -8.72
N ILE A 162 2.56 -14.38 -9.25
CA ILE A 162 2.32 -15.76 -8.78
C ILE A 162 3.58 -16.59 -8.96
N ALA A 163 4.19 -16.56 -10.15
CA ALA A 163 5.42 -17.31 -10.42
C ALA A 163 6.59 -16.87 -9.52
N GLN A 164 6.71 -15.57 -9.25
CA GLN A 164 7.72 -15.06 -8.31
C GLN A 164 7.46 -15.55 -6.88
N GLN A 165 6.21 -15.48 -6.40
CA GLN A 165 5.84 -16.01 -5.09
C GLN A 165 6.08 -17.51 -4.97
N GLU A 166 5.77 -18.28 -6.00
CA GLU A 166 6.04 -19.72 -6.02
C GLU A 166 7.53 -20.01 -5.97
N ALA A 167 8.34 -19.27 -6.72
CA ALA A 167 9.80 -19.39 -6.69
C ALA A 167 10.40 -19.03 -5.31
N GLU A 168 9.91 -17.96 -4.67
CA GLU A 168 10.31 -17.59 -3.31
C GLU A 168 9.89 -18.66 -2.30
N ARG A 169 8.64 -19.14 -2.40
CA ARG A 169 8.15 -20.21 -1.55
C ARG A 169 8.96 -21.48 -1.68
N ALA A 170 9.35 -21.85 -2.92
CA ALA A 170 10.21 -22.99 -3.15
C ALA A 170 11.58 -22.82 -2.48
N LYS A 171 12.19 -21.63 -2.52
CA LYS A 171 13.45 -21.34 -1.81
C LYS A 171 13.29 -21.53 -0.29
N PHE A 172 12.22 -21.00 0.32
CA PHE A 172 11.96 -21.19 1.75
C PHE A 172 11.72 -22.64 2.12
N VAL A 173 11.06 -23.42 1.26
CA VAL A 173 10.86 -24.86 1.50
C VAL A 173 12.20 -25.61 1.48
N VAL A 174 13.08 -25.29 0.54
CA VAL A 174 14.43 -25.88 0.48
C VAL A 174 15.26 -25.49 1.71
N GLU A 175 15.27 -24.20 2.06
CA GLU A 175 15.98 -23.70 3.24
C GLU A 175 15.48 -24.36 4.53
N LYS A 176 14.15 -24.48 4.67
CA LYS A 176 13.56 -25.19 5.80
C LYS A 176 13.99 -26.67 5.86
N ALA A 177 13.97 -27.36 4.72
CA ALA A 177 14.41 -28.76 4.65
C ALA A 177 15.91 -28.92 4.99
N GLU A 178 16.74 -27.95 4.58
CA GLU A 178 18.16 -27.93 4.97
C GLU A 178 18.33 -27.70 6.47
N GLN A 179 17.58 -26.79 7.08
CA GLN A 179 17.58 -26.56 8.51
C GLN A 179 17.08 -27.78 9.31
N GLU A 180 16.03 -28.42 8.84
CA GLU A 180 15.52 -29.67 9.44
C GLU A 180 16.53 -30.81 9.36
N LYS A 181 17.24 -30.94 8.23
CA LYS A 181 18.34 -31.88 8.05
C LYS A 181 19.48 -31.59 9.03
N GLN A 182 19.92 -30.33 9.15
CA GLN A 182 20.97 -29.96 10.09
C GLN A 182 20.55 -30.22 11.53
N ALA A 183 19.31 -29.85 11.89
CA ALA A 183 18.79 -30.14 13.22
C ALA A 183 18.74 -31.63 13.53
N ALA A 184 18.36 -32.47 12.56
CA ALA A 184 18.40 -33.92 12.69
C ALA A 184 19.82 -34.49 12.88
N ILE A 185 20.78 -33.96 12.12
CA ILE A 185 22.19 -34.36 12.26
C ILE A 185 22.73 -33.98 13.65
N ILE A 186 22.54 -32.72 14.08
CA ILE A 186 22.97 -32.25 15.39
C ILE A 186 22.34 -33.04 16.53
N ARG A 187 21.04 -33.40 16.37
CA ARG A 187 20.35 -34.25 17.36
C ARG A 187 20.96 -35.66 17.42
N ALA A 188 21.22 -36.26 16.26
CA ALA A 188 21.85 -37.60 16.18
C ALA A 188 23.28 -37.60 16.71
N GLU A 189 24.06 -36.55 16.44
CA GLU A 189 25.39 -36.37 17.02
C GLU A 189 25.33 -36.17 18.54
N GLY A 190 24.38 -35.39 19.02
CA GLY A 190 24.13 -35.20 20.46
C GLY A 190 23.75 -36.50 21.16
N GLU A 191 22.88 -37.31 20.54
CA GLU A 191 22.51 -38.63 21.07
C GLU A 191 23.69 -39.61 21.08
N ALA A 192 24.54 -39.61 20.02
CA ALA A 192 25.74 -40.43 19.96
C ALA A 192 26.75 -40.02 21.04
N GLN A 193 26.99 -38.71 21.22
CA GLN A 193 27.89 -38.21 22.31
C GLN A 193 27.33 -38.51 23.67
N ALA A 194 26.00 -38.37 23.87
CA ALA A 194 25.37 -38.73 25.14
C ALA A 194 25.53 -40.24 25.44
N ALA A 195 25.31 -41.11 24.42
CA ALA A 195 25.50 -42.54 24.56
C ALA A 195 26.95 -42.92 24.86
N GLU A 196 27.90 -42.28 24.21
CA GLU A 196 29.33 -42.49 24.48
C GLU A 196 29.70 -42.03 25.93
N THR A 197 29.21 -40.89 26.33
CA THR A 197 29.43 -40.37 27.69
C THR A 197 28.82 -41.29 28.76
N ILE A 198 27.61 -41.80 28.53
CA ILE A 198 26.95 -42.78 29.40
C ILE A 198 27.77 -44.11 29.41
N ASN A 199 28.22 -44.59 28.23
CA ASN A 199 29.01 -45.81 28.20
C ASN A 199 30.33 -45.69 28.92
N ASN A 200 31.02 -44.54 28.78
CA ASN A 200 32.25 -44.25 29.50
C ASN A 200 32.01 -44.13 31.02
N ALA A 201 30.88 -43.57 31.45
CA ALA A 201 30.49 -43.51 32.86
C ALA A 201 30.13 -44.91 33.41
N LEU A 202 29.45 -45.76 32.63
CA LEU A 202 29.12 -47.13 32.97
C LEU A 202 30.40 -47.98 33.15
N ASN A 203 31.35 -47.83 32.23
CA ASN A 203 32.62 -48.55 32.33
C ASN A 203 33.48 -48.15 33.56
N LYS A 204 33.31 -46.91 34.04
CA LYS A 204 34.00 -46.43 35.26
C LYS A 204 33.24 -46.74 36.58
N ALA A 205 31.93 -46.73 36.53
CA ALA A 205 31.11 -46.85 37.77
C ALA A 205 30.57 -48.29 38.03
N GLY A 206 30.75 -49.22 37.08
CA GLY A 206 30.27 -50.60 37.22
C GLY A 206 28.73 -50.75 37.25
N ALA A 207 28.27 -51.94 37.69
CA ALA A 207 26.85 -52.30 37.67
C ALA A 207 25.92 -51.43 38.57
N GLY A 208 26.48 -50.66 39.51
CA GLY A 208 25.68 -49.82 40.43
C GLY A 208 24.95 -48.71 39.75
N LEU A 209 25.44 -48.14 38.62
CA LEU A 209 24.75 -47.09 37.88
C LEU A 209 23.54 -47.62 37.15
N ILE A 210 23.53 -48.87 36.71
CA ILE A 210 22.40 -49.51 36.05
C ILE A 210 21.24 -49.71 37.03
N GLU A 211 21.56 -50.10 38.28
CA GLU A 211 20.58 -50.25 39.34
C GLU A 211 19.96 -48.89 39.72
N LEU A 212 20.79 -47.86 39.83
CA LEU A 212 20.32 -46.52 40.15
C LEU A 212 19.38 -45.98 39.04
N ARG A 213 19.72 -46.15 37.79
CA ARG A 213 18.85 -45.79 36.64
C ARG A 213 17.57 -46.59 36.61
N ARG A 214 17.63 -47.86 36.98
CA ARG A 214 16.44 -48.74 37.09
C ARG A 214 15.47 -48.23 38.19
N ILE A 215 16.04 -47.78 39.32
CA ILE A 215 15.28 -47.20 40.40
C ILE A 215 14.67 -45.85 40.02
N GLU A 216 15.43 -45.00 39.34
CA GLU A 216 14.94 -43.70 38.80
C GLU A 216 13.83 -43.89 37.83
N ALA A 217 13.98 -44.76 36.81
CA ALA A 217 12.95 -45.08 35.82
C ALA A 217 11.70 -45.68 36.48
N SER A 218 11.85 -46.58 37.48
CA SER A 218 10.68 -47.13 38.18
C SER A 218 9.96 -46.07 39.01
N ARG A 219 10.69 -45.07 39.56
CA ARG A 219 10.10 -43.94 40.29
C ARG A 219 9.37 -42.96 39.35
N GLU A 220 9.91 -42.71 38.15
CA GLU A 220 9.27 -41.87 37.15
C GLU A 220 8.03 -42.50 36.59
N ILE A 221 8.07 -43.81 36.27
CA ILE A 221 6.91 -44.59 35.85
C ILE A 221 5.83 -44.58 36.97
N ALA A 222 6.23 -44.81 38.25
CA ALA A 222 5.29 -44.78 39.38
C ALA A 222 4.69 -43.37 39.56
N GLY A 223 5.46 -42.30 39.34
CA GLY A 223 4.99 -40.93 39.39
C GLY A 223 3.96 -40.61 38.27
N THR A 224 4.24 -41.01 37.05
CA THR A 224 3.34 -40.80 35.90
C THR A 224 2.08 -41.66 36.03
N LEU A 225 2.18 -42.89 36.54
CA LEU A 225 1.03 -43.76 36.80
C LEU A 225 0.20 -43.27 38.00
N GLY A 226 0.83 -42.71 39.05
CA GLY A 226 0.13 -42.12 40.20
C GLY A 226 -0.66 -40.86 39.84
N ALA A 227 -0.24 -40.14 38.78
CA ALA A 227 -0.92 -38.94 38.27
C ALA A 227 -2.04 -39.31 37.23
N ALA A 228 -2.01 -40.52 36.69
CA ALA A 228 -2.99 -40.97 35.69
C ALA A 228 -4.31 -41.39 36.36
N ARG A 229 -5.41 -40.82 35.89
CA ARG A 229 -6.75 -41.01 36.47
C ARG A 229 -7.33 -42.42 36.23
N ASN A 230 -6.87 -43.18 35.22
CA ASN A 230 -7.31 -44.53 34.89
C ASN A 230 -6.10 -45.42 34.61
N VAL A 231 -5.81 -46.34 35.54
CA VAL A 231 -4.76 -47.36 35.41
C VAL A 231 -5.42 -48.76 35.50
N THR A 232 -5.26 -49.56 34.47
CA THR A 232 -5.76 -50.94 34.48
C THR A 232 -4.59 -51.90 34.59
N TYR A 233 -4.63 -52.83 35.61
CA TYR A 233 -3.64 -53.87 35.78
C TYR A 233 -4.06 -55.08 34.99
N LEU A 234 -3.23 -55.51 34.09
CA LEU A 234 -3.42 -56.81 33.39
C LEU A 234 -2.55 -57.87 34.05
N PRO A 235 -3.12 -58.93 34.60
CA PRO A 235 -2.33 -60.01 35.17
C PRO A 235 -1.65 -60.81 34.05
N SER A 236 -0.32 -60.91 34.11
CA SER A 236 0.45 -61.76 33.22
C SER A 236 0.33 -63.23 33.66
N GLN A 237 -0.10 -64.08 32.76
CA GLN A 237 -0.33 -65.53 33.05
C GLN A 237 0.92 -66.36 33.19
N GLN A 238 2.14 -65.85 32.98
CA GLN A 238 3.39 -66.56 33.22
C GLN A 238 4.46 -65.62 33.76
N GLY A 239 4.70 -65.71 35.06
CA GLY A 239 5.95 -65.35 35.76
C GLY A 239 6.66 -64.08 35.34
N GLY A 240 6.17 -62.91 35.74
CA GLY A 240 7.14 -61.88 36.02
C GLY A 240 7.10 -60.54 35.33
N SER A 241 6.02 -60.05 34.66
CA SER A 241 5.91 -58.59 34.39
C SER A 241 4.45 -58.17 34.28
N ASN A 242 4.00 -57.35 35.19
CA ASN A 242 2.70 -56.69 35.12
C ASN A 242 2.76 -55.61 34.05
N LEU A 243 1.99 -55.74 32.99
CA LEU A 243 1.89 -54.72 31.96
C LEU A 243 0.87 -53.67 32.42
N LEU A 244 1.35 -52.46 32.54
CA LEU A 244 0.51 -51.28 32.84
C LEU A 244 0.16 -50.59 31.53
N LEU A 245 -1.10 -50.57 31.18
CA LEU A 245 -1.57 -49.81 30.01
C LEU A 245 -2.36 -48.61 30.48
N ASN A 246 -1.96 -47.44 30.00
CA ASN A 246 -2.75 -46.25 30.16
C ASN A 246 -3.78 -46.19 29.02
N VAL A 247 -5.05 -46.49 29.32
CA VAL A 247 -6.14 -46.40 28.34
C VAL A 247 -6.73 -44.99 28.46
N ASN A 248 -6.13 -44.07 27.75
CA ASN A 248 -6.74 -42.75 27.51
C ASN A 248 -7.59 -42.85 26.24
N GLY A 249 -8.85 -42.77 26.41
CA GLY A 249 -9.73 -42.32 25.36
C GLY A 249 -10.63 -43.37 24.69
N LEU A 250 -11.78 -43.28 25.04
CA LEU A 250 -12.96 -43.17 24.15
C LEU A 250 -13.78 -42.02 24.66
#